data_e89b835362dcbd77685e4ec7abe1f076
#
_entry.id   e89b835362dcbd77685e4ec7abe1f076
#
_cell.length_a   1.000
_cell.length_b   1.000
_cell.length_c   1.000
_cell.angle_alpha   90.00
_cell.angle_beta   90.00
_cell.angle_gamma   90.00
#
_symmetry.space_group_name_H-M   'P 1'
#
loop_
_entity.id
_entity.type
_entity.pdbx_description
1 polymer ?
#
loop_
_entity_poly.entity_id
_entity_poly.type
_entity_poly.pdbx_seq_one_letter_code
_entity_poly.pdbx_strand_id
1 'polypeptide(L)'
;MAYRALRALIRLLLWLFYRRIEVVGGERVPAMGPVILVANHHNALVDPMLLVALCPRPIVALAKAPLFRHPLIAPFLYLAGAVPVSRRLEGDDDPARNEAMFAAAVEALRRDRVLLIFPEGRSQPQPTLLPARTGAARILLGAGSDAERVTLVPVGMVFDDPGTFRSAAVQVTIGEPVPTADLIALHRERPVEAVRALTARLEDAIRGRIVEAEDQYTLGLLAVVERAWSEQEARPGDAEATLAWKQQVMRGARFLGEREPARVAALRQRAALYRAHLDEVGISSAQLGRPYTAGLVARYALENAVWLALGLPIALWGFACHALPYWLTGRVVRLLHATEEEEATYKLAVGLLVYPACWTAEAWLAWRLGGVAGLLLFVVLVIPSGLLALAWHERLGRVWRQARAFAWFLTDRALHDRLLAERRALVEELRALGNLVPPDLR
;
A
#
# COMPACT_ATOMS: atom_id res chain seq x y z
N MET A 1 -22.03 10.67 -12.80
CA MET A 1 -22.17 10.99 -11.36
C MET A 1 -21.81 9.78 -10.48
N ALA A 2 -22.36 8.59 -10.72
CA ALA A 2 -22.13 7.38 -9.89
C ALA A 2 -20.66 7.00 -9.70
N TYR A 3 -19.83 6.97 -10.76
CA TYR A 3 -18.39 6.70 -10.66
C TYR A 3 -17.64 7.73 -9.79
N ARG A 4 -18.01 9.03 -9.87
CA ARG A 4 -17.39 10.07 -9.02
C ARG A 4 -17.72 9.86 -7.55
N ALA A 5 -18.96 9.48 -7.24
CA ALA A 5 -19.38 9.16 -5.87
C ALA A 5 -18.66 7.90 -5.35
N LEU A 6 -18.57 6.84 -6.15
CA LEU A 6 -17.79 5.64 -5.82
C LEU A 6 -16.33 5.97 -5.55
N ARG A 7 -15.70 6.76 -6.41
CA ARG A 7 -14.29 7.18 -6.23
C ARG A 7 -14.09 8.01 -4.96
N ALA A 8 -15.02 8.90 -4.64
CA ALA A 8 -14.97 9.68 -3.40
C ALA A 8 -15.10 8.78 -2.17
N LEU A 9 -16.00 7.80 -2.18
CA LEU A 9 -16.14 6.80 -1.14
C LEU A 9 -14.84 5.97 -0.99
N ILE A 10 -14.29 5.47 -2.09
CA ILE A 10 -13.03 4.72 -2.09
C ILE A 10 -11.90 5.56 -1.49
N ARG A 11 -11.77 6.82 -1.89
CA ARG A 11 -10.76 7.73 -1.33
C ARG A 11 -10.93 7.93 0.17
N LEU A 12 -12.15 8.09 0.64
CA LEU A 12 -12.46 8.21 2.07
C LEU A 12 -12.07 6.94 2.83
N LEU A 13 -12.47 5.77 2.31
CA LEU A 13 -12.15 4.47 2.94
C LEU A 13 -10.64 4.23 3.01
N LEU A 14 -9.91 4.50 1.92
CA LEU A 14 -8.47 4.35 1.88
C LEU A 14 -7.76 5.37 2.80
N TRP A 15 -8.23 6.61 2.85
CA TRP A 15 -7.71 7.62 3.77
C TRP A 15 -7.95 7.26 5.24
N LEU A 16 -9.09 6.66 5.56
CA LEU A 16 -9.38 6.14 6.91
C LEU A 16 -8.50 4.95 7.24
N PHE A 17 -8.26 4.05 6.28
CA PHE A 17 -7.57 2.78 6.51
C PHE A 17 -6.05 2.94 6.53
N TYR A 18 -5.47 3.64 5.55
CA TYR A 18 -4.02 3.82 5.44
C TYR A 18 -3.56 5.10 6.13
N ARG A 19 -2.46 4.99 6.86
CA ARG A 19 -1.82 6.16 7.49
C ARG A 19 -1.14 7.07 6.47
N ARG A 20 -0.54 6.50 5.44
CA ARG A 20 0.18 7.20 4.38
C ARG A 20 -0.04 6.50 3.05
N ILE A 21 -0.43 7.25 2.06
CA ILE A 21 -0.45 6.84 0.66
C ILE A 21 0.47 7.79 -0.08
N GLU A 22 1.57 7.26 -0.59
CA GLU A 22 2.56 8.02 -1.35
C GLU A 22 2.46 7.64 -2.82
N VAL A 23 2.39 8.65 -3.68
CA VAL A 23 2.26 8.45 -5.13
C VAL A 23 3.42 9.13 -5.83
N VAL A 24 4.10 8.38 -6.67
CA VAL A 24 5.22 8.85 -7.49
C VAL A 24 4.87 8.62 -8.95
N GLY A 25 5.10 9.63 -9.78
CA GLY A 25 4.89 9.53 -11.24
C GLY A 25 3.41 9.58 -11.66
N GLY A 26 2.51 10.15 -10.85
CA GLY A 26 1.07 10.24 -11.20
C GLY A 26 0.79 10.97 -12.51
N GLU A 27 1.66 11.90 -12.90
CA GLU A 27 1.64 12.66 -14.15
C GLU A 27 1.98 11.83 -15.40
N ARG A 28 2.57 10.65 -15.22
CA ARG A 28 2.94 9.72 -16.31
C ARG A 28 1.75 8.98 -16.92
N VAL A 29 0.59 9.04 -16.28
CA VAL A 29 -0.65 8.52 -16.86
C VAL A 29 -1.18 9.53 -17.89
N PRO A 30 -1.25 9.18 -19.19
CA PRO A 30 -1.73 10.10 -20.23
C PRO A 30 -3.14 10.62 -19.93
N ALA A 31 -3.36 11.92 -20.12
CA ALA A 31 -4.66 12.55 -19.90
C ALA A 31 -5.71 12.08 -20.92
N MET A 32 -5.29 11.68 -22.12
CA MET A 32 -6.15 11.23 -23.21
C MET A 32 -5.59 9.95 -23.87
N GLY A 33 -6.39 9.32 -24.72
CA GLY A 33 -6.03 8.09 -25.43
C GLY A 33 -6.19 6.82 -24.60
N PRO A 34 -6.09 5.64 -25.23
CA PRO A 34 -6.19 4.36 -24.56
C PRO A 34 -4.95 4.06 -23.73
N VAL A 35 -5.16 3.58 -22.49
CA VAL A 35 -4.07 3.26 -21.57
C VAL A 35 -4.30 1.86 -20.99
N ILE A 36 -3.24 1.06 -20.92
CA ILE A 36 -3.21 -0.15 -20.09
C ILE A 36 -2.30 0.12 -18.90
N LEU A 37 -2.87 0.13 -17.69
CA LEU A 37 -2.12 0.09 -16.44
C LEU A 37 -1.84 -1.38 -16.11
N VAL A 38 -0.58 -1.74 -15.94
CA VAL A 38 -0.17 -3.07 -15.48
C VAL A 38 0.47 -2.94 -14.10
N ALA A 39 -0.03 -3.67 -13.12
CA ALA A 39 0.40 -3.53 -11.73
C ALA A 39 0.63 -4.89 -11.07
N ASN A 40 1.53 -4.94 -10.06
CA ASN A 40 1.62 -6.08 -9.15
C ASN A 40 0.38 -6.18 -8.25
N HIS A 41 0.11 -7.37 -7.67
CA HIS A 41 -1.14 -7.66 -6.97
C HIS A 41 -0.91 -8.32 -5.61
N HIS A 42 -0.93 -7.52 -4.53
CA HIS A 42 -0.70 -7.98 -3.16
C HIS A 42 -1.97 -8.07 -2.31
N ASN A 43 -2.94 -7.19 -2.53
CA ASN A 43 -4.01 -6.94 -1.57
C ASN A 43 -5.40 -6.92 -2.22
N ALA A 44 -5.83 -8.08 -2.68
CA ALA A 44 -7.16 -8.36 -3.26
C ALA A 44 -7.86 -7.12 -3.87
N LEU A 45 -8.99 -6.64 -3.30
CA LEU A 45 -9.71 -5.49 -3.83
C LEU A 45 -9.08 -4.13 -3.48
N VAL A 46 -8.18 -4.08 -2.51
CA VAL A 46 -7.55 -2.80 -2.11
C VAL A 46 -6.63 -2.28 -3.21
N ASP A 47 -5.92 -3.15 -3.92
CA ASP A 47 -5.04 -2.73 -5.02
C ASP A 47 -5.80 -2.02 -6.15
N PRO A 48 -6.86 -2.59 -6.73
CA PRO A 48 -7.67 -1.86 -7.70
C PRO A 48 -8.34 -0.62 -7.11
N MET A 49 -8.75 -0.62 -5.83
CA MET A 49 -9.29 0.57 -5.17
C MET A 49 -8.26 1.70 -5.10
N LEU A 50 -7.01 1.41 -4.77
CA LEU A 50 -5.92 2.39 -4.77
C LEU A 50 -5.77 3.02 -6.15
N LEU A 51 -5.70 2.21 -7.20
CA LEU A 51 -5.51 2.73 -8.56
C LEU A 51 -6.74 3.50 -9.06
N VAL A 52 -7.98 3.07 -8.73
CA VAL A 52 -9.20 3.83 -9.00
C VAL A 52 -9.21 5.18 -8.27
N ALA A 53 -8.72 5.22 -7.03
CA ALA A 53 -8.65 6.47 -6.25
C ALA A 53 -7.61 7.45 -6.80
N LEU A 54 -6.46 6.95 -7.24
CA LEU A 54 -5.28 7.74 -7.60
C LEU A 54 -5.27 8.16 -9.07
N CYS A 55 -5.70 7.30 -9.97
CA CYS A 55 -5.73 7.61 -11.41
C CYS A 55 -6.66 8.80 -11.69
N PRO A 56 -6.22 9.80 -12.49
CA PRO A 56 -7.06 10.95 -12.82
C PRO A 56 -8.26 10.59 -13.70
N ARG A 57 -8.19 9.46 -14.42
CA ARG A 57 -9.19 8.99 -15.38
C ARG A 57 -9.98 7.80 -14.84
N PRO A 58 -11.23 7.57 -15.31
CA PRO A 58 -12.00 6.37 -14.99
C PRO A 58 -11.27 5.10 -15.45
N ILE A 59 -11.11 4.16 -14.53
CA ILE A 59 -10.48 2.86 -14.78
C ILE A 59 -11.55 1.80 -15.03
N VAL A 60 -11.30 0.95 -16.02
CA VAL A 60 -11.98 -0.32 -16.25
C VAL A 60 -11.07 -1.44 -15.75
N ALA A 61 -11.42 -2.09 -14.65
CA ALA A 61 -10.62 -3.17 -14.09
C ALA A 61 -11.08 -4.53 -14.61
N LEU A 62 -10.14 -5.45 -14.85
CA LEU A 62 -10.45 -6.86 -15.09
C LEU A 62 -10.57 -7.57 -13.74
N ALA A 63 -11.74 -8.12 -13.41
CA ALA A 63 -12.00 -8.74 -12.12
C ALA A 63 -12.53 -10.17 -12.26
N LYS A 64 -12.28 -11.03 -11.27
CA LYS A 64 -12.75 -12.43 -11.27
C LYS A 64 -14.27 -12.51 -11.43
N ALA A 65 -14.75 -13.36 -12.34
CA ALA A 65 -16.19 -13.55 -12.59
C ALA A 65 -17.03 -13.90 -11.34
N PRO A 66 -16.56 -14.74 -10.38
CA PRO A 66 -17.29 -15.00 -9.14
C PRO A 66 -17.56 -13.76 -8.28
N LEU A 67 -16.70 -12.73 -8.33
CA LEU A 67 -16.89 -11.49 -7.57
C LEU A 67 -18.14 -10.71 -8.01
N PHE A 68 -18.57 -10.88 -9.26
CA PHE A 68 -19.81 -10.26 -9.79
C PHE A 68 -21.08 -10.91 -9.26
N ARG A 69 -20.97 -12.05 -8.55
CA ARG A 69 -22.08 -12.71 -7.85
C ARG A 69 -22.07 -12.44 -6.34
N HIS A 70 -20.99 -11.84 -5.82
CA HIS A 70 -20.85 -11.57 -4.40
C HIS A 70 -21.71 -10.37 -3.99
N PRO A 71 -22.68 -10.50 -3.04
CA PRO A 71 -23.68 -9.48 -2.78
C PRO A 71 -23.11 -8.13 -2.34
N LEU A 72 -21.96 -8.13 -1.66
CA LEU A 72 -21.31 -6.91 -1.17
C LEU A 72 -20.35 -6.28 -2.17
N ILE A 73 -19.78 -7.07 -3.09
CA ILE A 73 -18.72 -6.62 -4.00
C ILE A 73 -19.28 -6.28 -5.38
N ALA A 74 -20.23 -7.07 -5.88
CA ALA A 74 -20.78 -6.93 -7.21
C ALA A 74 -21.30 -5.51 -7.52
N PRO A 75 -22.05 -4.82 -6.63
CA PRO A 75 -22.51 -3.46 -6.90
C PRO A 75 -21.36 -2.48 -7.20
N PHE A 76 -20.24 -2.59 -6.47
CA PHE A 76 -19.07 -1.74 -6.68
C PHE A 76 -18.37 -2.04 -8.00
N LEU A 77 -18.27 -3.33 -8.39
CA LEU A 77 -17.69 -3.74 -9.67
C LEU A 77 -18.52 -3.22 -10.86
N TYR A 78 -19.84 -3.34 -10.78
CA TYR A 78 -20.73 -2.80 -11.82
C TYR A 78 -20.66 -1.27 -11.91
N LEU A 79 -20.62 -0.57 -10.76
CA LEU A 79 -20.46 0.89 -10.72
C LEU A 79 -19.09 1.35 -11.25
N ALA A 80 -18.04 0.56 -11.02
CA ALA A 80 -16.71 0.80 -11.56
C ALA A 80 -16.61 0.47 -13.06
N GLY A 81 -17.60 -0.22 -13.64
CA GLY A 81 -17.53 -0.70 -15.02
C GLY A 81 -16.49 -1.80 -15.22
N ALA A 82 -16.25 -2.61 -14.20
CA ALA A 82 -15.29 -3.71 -14.27
C ALA A 82 -15.77 -4.80 -15.26
N VAL A 83 -14.83 -5.48 -15.90
CA VAL A 83 -15.08 -6.57 -16.86
C VAL A 83 -14.78 -7.92 -16.18
N PRO A 84 -15.71 -8.88 -16.21
CA PRO A 84 -15.52 -10.20 -15.62
C PRO A 84 -14.50 -11.04 -16.40
N VAL A 85 -13.58 -11.68 -15.66
CA VAL A 85 -12.56 -12.61 -16.21
C VAL A 85 -12.78 -13.99 -15.63
N SER A 86 -12.91 -15.00 -16.50
CA SER A 86 -12.90 -16.42 -16.15
C SER A 86 -11.46 -16.95 -16.12
N ARG A 87 -11.14 -17.86 -15.18
CA ARG A 87 -9.79 -18.42 -15.00
C ARG A 87 -9.79 -19.93 -15.15
N ARG A 88 -8.77 -20.46 -15.85
CA ARG A 88 -8.50 -21.90 -15.98
C ARG A 88 -8.46 -22.66 -14.64
N LEU A 89 -7.91 -22.03 -13.61
CA LEU A 89 -7.72 -22.67 -12.30
C LEU A 89 -9.02 -22.91 -11.52
N GLU A 90 -10.14 -22.30 -11.94
CA GLU A 90 -11.44 -22.43 -11.25
C GLU A 90 -12.39 -23.40 -11.98
N GLY A 91 -11.86 -24.23 -12.90
CA GLY A 91 -12.65 -25.22 -13.67
C GLY A 91 -13.59 -24.61 -14.72
N ASP A 92 -13.53 -23.30 -14.93
CA ASP A 92 -14.37 -22.55 -15.87
C ASP A 92 -13.53 -22.11 -17.09
N ASP A 93 -12.89 -23.09 -17.76
CA ASP A 93 -12.08 -22.86 -18.95
C ASP A 93 -12.95 -22.85 -20.20
N ASP A 94 -13.89 -21.90 -20.26
CA ASP A 94 -14.70 -21.67 -21.43
C ASP A 94 -13.95 -20.75 -22.42
N PRO A 95 -13.45 -21.25 -23.56
CA PRO A 95 -12.76 -20.45 -24.56
C PRO A 95 -13.58 -19.26 -25.05
N ALA A 96 -14.91 -19.42 -25.15
CA ALA A 96 -15.81 -18.35 -25.60
C ALA A 96 -15.86 -17.18 -24.60
N ARG A 97 -15.83 -17.46 -23.29
CA ARG A 97 -15.78 -16.42 -22.25
C ARG A 97 -14.47 -15.67 -22.24
N ASN A 98 -13.36 -16.36 -22.47
CA ASN A 98 -12.05 -15.74 -22.62
C ASN A 98 -12.01 -14.81 -23.84
N GLU A 99 -12.56 -15.24 -24.96
CA GLU A 99 -12.64 -14.45 -26.19
C GLU A 99 -13.53 -13.22 -25.99
N ALA A 100 -14.67 -13.37 -25.34
CA ALA A 100 -15.56 -12.25 -24.99
C ALA A 100 -14.87 -11.22 -24.05
N MET A 101 -14.07 -11.69 -23.10
CA MET A 101 -13.30 -10.82 -22.22
C MET A 101 -12.22 -10.03 -23.01
N PHE A 102 -11.49 -10.70 -23.90
CA PHE A 102 -10.49 -10.02 -24.77
C PHE A 102 -11.17 -8.97 -25.65
N ALA A 103 -12.30 -9.32 -26.27
CA ALA A 103 -13.08 -8.39 -27.10
C ALA A 103 -13.56 -7.17 -26.29
N ALA A 104 -14.08 -7.39 -25.06
CA ALA A 104 -14.53 -6.30 -24.18
C ALA A 104 -13.36 -5.39 -23.75
N ALA A 105 -12.18 -5.97 -23.47
CA ALA A 105 -11.00 -5.20 -23.12
C ALA A 105 -10.50 -4.34 -24.32
N VAL A 106 -10.43 -4.91 -25.51
CA VAL A 106 -10.07 -4.17 -26.74
C VAL A 106 -11.10 -3.07 -27.04
N GLU A 107 -12.39 -3.34 -26.87
CA GLU A 107 -13.44 -2.34 -27.06
C GLU A 107 -13.35 -1.19 -26.03
N ALA A 108 -12.96 -1.48 -24.80
CA ALA A 108 -12.67 -0.42 -23.81
C ALA A 108 -11.51 0.47 -24.25
N LEU A 109 -10.44 -0.10 -24.82
CA LEU A 109 -9.31 0.66 -25.36
C LEU A 109 -9.73 1.51 -26.57
N ARG A 110 -10.57 0.98 -27.49
CA ARG A 110 -11.10 1.75 -28.63
C ARG A 110 -11.91 2.98 -28.19
N ARG A 111 -12.51 2.92 -27.01
CA ARG A 111 -13.23 4.04 -26.36
C ARG A 111 -12.34 4.93 -25.52
N ASP A 112 -11.02 4.90 -25.73
CA ASP A 112 -10.03 5.68 -24.99
C ASP A 112 -10.12 5.50 -23.47
N ARG A 113 -10.46 4.27 -22.99
CA ARG A 113 -10.53 3.97 -21.54
C ARG A 113 -9.15 3.59 -20.99
N VAL A 114 -9.01 3.73 -19.68
CA VAL A 114 -7.89 3.19 -18.92
C VAL A 114 -8.26 1.79 -18.46
N LEU A 115 -7.56 0.79 -18.95
CA LEU A 115 -7.72 -0.61 -18.57
C LEU A 115 -6.71 -0.97 -17.49
N LEU A 116 -7.15 -1.58 -16.38
CA LEU A 116 -6.29 -2.06 -15.31
C LEU A 116 -6.17 -3.58 -15.38
N ILE A 117 -4.94 -4.05 -15.41
CA ILE A 117 -4.61 -5.48 -15.47
C ILE A 117 -3.56 -5.81 -14.41
N PHE A 118 -3.81 -6.86 -13.66
CA PHE A 118 -2.82 -7.51 -12.80
C PHE A 118 -2.29 -8.75 -13.53
N PRO A 119 -1.11 -8.70 -14.15
CA PRO A 119 -0.64 -9.77 -15.04
C PRO A 119 -0.32 -11.05 -14.29
N GLU A 120 -0.09 -11.01 -12.98
CA GLU A 120 0.07 -12.18 -12.11
C GLU A 120 -1.17 -13.09 -12.12
N GLY A 121 -2.33 -12.50 -12.35
CA GLY A 121 -3.60 -13.21 -12.43
C GLY A 121 -4.17 -13.64 -11.06
N ARG A 122 -3.48 -13.42 -9.97
CA ARG A 122 -3.94 -13.62 -8.58
C ARG A 122 -3.23 -12.65 -7.64
N SER A 123 -3.83 -12.33 -6.51
CA SER A 123 -3.17 -11.65 -5.39
C SER A 123 -2.32 -12.63 -4.58
N GLN A 124 -1.30 -12.12 -3.90
CA GLN A 124 -0.47 -12.87 -2.95
C GLN A 124 0.11 -11.93 -1.89
N PRO A 125 0.27 -12.39 -0.62
CA PRO A 125 0.77 -11.53 0.44
C PRO A 125 2.30 -11.33 0.43
N GLN A 126 3.06 -12.20 -0.27
CA GLN A 126 4.52 -12.11 -0.32
C GLN A 126 4.96 -10.90 -1.16
N PRO A 127 6.00 -10.16 -0.74
CA PRO A 127 6.53 -9.01 -1.47
C PRO A 127 7.45 -9.45 -2.63
N THR A 128 6.95 -10.32 -3.49
CA THR A 128 7.60 -10.83 -4.70
C THR A 128 6.64 -10.73 -5.86
N LEU A 129 7.15 -10.54 -7.08
CA LEU A 129 6.33 -10.54 -8.27
C LEU A 129 6.15 -11.99 -8.77
N LEU A 130 4.91 -12.43 -8.94
CA LEU A 130 4.63 -13.68 -9.62
C LEU A 130 4.90 -13.56 -11.13
N PRO A 131 5.25 -14.67 -11.80
CA PRO A 131 5.43 -14.67 -13.25
C PRO A 131 4.21 -14.10 -13.98
N ALA A 132 4.44 -13.15 -14.86
CA ALA A 132 3.39 -12.49 -15.61
C ALA A 132 2.73 -13.44 -16.60
N ARG A 133 1.39 -13.42 -16.66
CA ARG A 133 0.59 -14.10 -17.69
C ARG A 133 0.49 -13.24 -18.94
N THR A 134 0.28 -13.88 -20.06
CA THR A 134 0.27 -13.25 -21.40
C THR A 134 -0.96 -12.37 -21.66
N GLY A 135 -1.93 -12.27 -20.75
CA GLY A 135 -3.20 -11.58 -20.96
C GLY A 135 -3.04 -10.11 -21.37
N ALA A 136 -2.20 -9.34 -20.67
CA ALA A 136 -1.97 -7.93 -20.98
C ALA A 136 -1.33 -7.75 -22.36
N ALA A 137 -0.32 -8.56 -22.67
CA ALA A 137 0.34 -8.54 -23.99
C ALA A 137 -0.62 -8.90 -25.11
N ARG A 138 -1.46 -9.91 -24.94
CA ARG A 138 -2.47 -10.33 -25.92
C ARG A 138 -3.55 -9.27 -26.14
N ILE A 139 -3.98 -8.54 -25.11
CA ILE A 139 -4.94 -7.46 -25.23
C ILE A 139 -4.33 -6.31 -26.05
N LEU A 140 -3.10 -5.89 -25.74
CA LEU A 140 -2.44 -4.83 -26.48
C LEU A 140 -2.21 -5.20 -27.95
N LEU A 141 -1.57 -6.32 -28.19
CA LEU A 141 -1.22 -6.77 -29.56
C LEU A 141 -2.47 -7.17 -30.36
N GLY A 142 -3.52 -7.67 -29.70
CA GLY A 142 -4.81 -7.99 -30.30
C GLY A 142 -5.68 -6.77 -30.64
N ALA A 143 -5.29 -5.55 -30.23
CA ALA A 143 -5.99 -4.32 -30.63
C ALA A 143 -5.79 -3.97 -32.13
N GLY A 144 -4.93 -4.70 -32.83
CA GLY A 144 -4.73 -4.54 -34.28
C GLY A 144 -4.16 -3.16 -34.63
N SER A 145 -4.85 -2.42 -35.51
CA SER A 145 -4.44 -1.07 -35.93
C SER A 145 -4.45 -0.05 -34.78
N ASP A 146 -5.20 -0.30 -33.72
CA ASP A 146 -5.27 0.58 -32.54
C ASP A 146 -4.10 0.35 -31.57
N ALA A 147 -3.33 -0.74 -31.71
CA ALA A 147 -2.25 -1.10 -30.80
C ALA A 147 -1.19 0.01 -30.64
N GLU A 148 -0.86 0.72 -31.72
CA GLU A 148 0.13 1.81 -31.73
C GLU A 148 -0.33 3.04 -30.91
N ARG A 149 -1.65 3.20 -30.70
CA ARG A 149 -2.22 4.27 -29.88
C ARG A 149 -2.24 3.95 -28.40
N VAL A 150 -2.14 2.66 -28.05
CA VAL A 150 -2.25 2.21 -26.65
C VAL A 150 -0.97 2.51 -25.89
N THR A 151 -1.09 3.32 -24.85
CA THR A 151 0.00 3.57 -23.91
C THR A 151 0.01 2.53 -22.83
N LEU A 152 1.12 1.85 -22.64
CA LEU A 152 1.31 0.81 -21.63
C LEU A 152 2.12 1.37 -20.46
N VAL A 153 1.52 1.44 -19.26
CA VAL A 153 2.11 2.09 -18.08
C VAL A 153 2.26 1.06 -16.95
N PRO A 154 3.50 0.80 -16.49
CA PRO A 154 3.74 -0.09 -15.37
C PRO A 154 3.51 0.64 -14.05
N VAL A 155 2.94 -0.06 -13.07
CA VAL A 155 2.69 0.45 -11.73
C VAL A 155 3.22 -0.54 -10.70
N GLY A 156 4.01 -0.05 -9.75
CA GLY A 156 4.46 -0.82 -8.60
C GLY A 156 3.74 -0.36 -7.34
N MET A 157 3.27 -1.31 -6.54
CA MET A 157 2.70 -1.07 -5.22
C MET A 157 3.52 -1.79 -4.17
N VAL A 158 3.99 -1.06 -3.16
CA VAL A 158 4.77 -1.60 -2.04
C VAL A 158 4.06 -1.24 -0.74
N PHE A 159 3.75 -2.24 0.06
CA PHE A 159 3.07 -2.08 1.35
C PHE A 159 4.04 -2.37 2.48
N ASP A 160 4.07 -1.51 3.50
CA ASP A 160 4.82 -1.78 4.74
C ASP A 160 4.10 -2.85 5.59
N ASP A 161 2.76 -2.74 5.69
CA ASP A 161 1.87 -3.67 6.39
C ASP A 161 0.47 -3.60 5.75
N PRO A 162 0.13 -4.52 4.83
CA PRO A 162 -1.07 -4.41 4.02
C PRO A 162 -2.39 -4.56 4.79
N GLY A 163 -2.39 -5.30 5.91
CA GLY A 163 -3.59 -5.71 6.64
C GLY A 163 -3.96 -4.86 7.85
N THR A 164 -3.04 -4.06 8.40
CA THR A 164 -3.25 -3.39 9.68
C THR A 164 -3.83 -1.98 9.51
N PHE A 165 -5.00 -1.75 10.15
CA PHE A 165 -5.67 -0.45 10.15
C PHE A 165 -4.79 0.64 10.77
N ARG A 166 -4.57 1.75 10.05
CA ARG A 166 -3.82 2.95 10.47
C ARG A 166 -2.34 2.75 10.81
N SER A 167 -1.79 1.56 10.65
CA SER A 167 -0.33 1.35 10.71
C SER A 167 0.29 1.28 9.33
N ALA A 168 -0.46 0.81 8.35
CA ALA A 168 -0.02 0.58 6.99
C ALA A 168 0.32 1.88 6.26
N ALA A 169 1.45 1.86 5.55
CA ALA A 169 1.78 2.80 4.51
C ALA A 169 1.85 2.06 3.17
N VAL A 170 1.47 2.74 2.11
CA VAL A 170 1.60 2.23 0.75
C VAL A 170 2.28 3.25 -0.14
N GLN A 171 3.27 2.79 -0.90
CA GLN A 171 3.89 3.55 -1.97
C GLN A 171 3.40 3.00 -3.30
N VAL A 172 2.86 3.88 -4.14
CA VAL A 172 2.43 3.59 -5.51
C VAL A 172 3.34 4.33 -6.46
N THR A 173 4.14 3.59 -7.22
CA THR A 173 5.09 4.14 -8.19
C THR A 173 4.61 3.87 -9.60
N ILE A 174 4.20 4.91 -10.30
CA ILE A 174 3.80 4.86 -11.71
C ILE A 174 5.04 5.09 -12.57
N GLY A 175 5.36 4.13 -13.44
CA GLY A 175 6.54 4.17 -14.29
C GLY A 175 6.32 4.93 -15.57
N GLU A 176 7.43 5.16 -16.30
CA GLU A 176 7.38 5.65 -17.65
C GLU A 176 6.67 4.65 -18.58
N PRO A 177 5.97 5.13 -19.62
CA PRO A 177 5.36 4.27 -20.62
C PRO A 177 6.35 3.28 -21.24
N VAL A 178 5.94 2.03 -21.33
CA VAL A 178 6.76 0.95 -21.90
C VAL A 178 6.73 1.05 -23.42
N PRO A 179 7.87 1.13 -24.13
CA PRO A 179 7.93 1.09 -25.59
C PRO A 179 7.39 -0.23 -26.12
N THR A 180 6.51 -0.17 -27.13
CA THR A 180 5.84 -1.35 -27.70
C THR A 180 5.90 -1.44 -29.22
N ALA A 181 6.35 -0.39 -29.90
CA ALA A 181 6.31 -0.30 -31.38
C ALA A 181 7.06 -1.44 -32.10
N ASP A 182 8.24 -1.83 -31.59
CA ASP A 182 9.04 -2.94 -32.09
C ASP A 182 8.30 -4.28 -31.97
N LEU A 183 7.58 -4.48 -30.86
CA LEU A 183 6.84 -5.71 -30.60
C LEU A 183 5.50 -5.77 -31.34
N ILE A 184 4.89 -4.63 -31.63
CA ILE A 184 3.72 -4.53 -32.51
C ILE A 184 4.12 -4.89 -33.93
N ALA A 185 5.27 -4.42 -34.40
CA ALA A 185 5.81 -4.81 -35.69
C ALA A 185 6.14 -6.31 -35.76
N LEU A 186 6.82 -6.84 -34.73
CA LEU A 186 7.15 -8.26 -34.62
C LEU A 186 5.87 -9.14 -34.59
N HIS A 187 4.77 -8.66 -33.98
CA HIS A 187 3.53 -9.43 -33.90
C HIS A 187 2.91 -9.75 -35.27
N ARG A 188 3.13 -8.91 -36.26
CA ARG A 188 2.63 -9.14 -37.65
C ARG A 188 3.27 -10.35 -38.32
N GLU A 189 4.52 -10.67 -37.95
CA GLU A 189 5.29 -11.78 -38.52
C GLU A 189 5.35 -13.01 -37.59
N ARG A 190 5.58 -12.75 -36.30
CA ARG A 190 5.83 -13.78 -35.27
C ARG A 190 5.00 -13.53 -34.01
N PRO A 191 3.65 -13.75 -34.05
CA PRO A 191 2.74 -13.34 -32.98
C PRO A 191 3.04 -13.97 -31.63
N VAL A 192 3.42 -15.24 -31.57
CA VAL A 192 3.72 -15.95 -30.32
C VAL A 192 4.98 -15.38 -29.63
N GLU A 193 6.00 -15.07 -30.45
CA GLU A 193 7.25 -14.49 -29.96
C GLU A 193 7.03 -13.08 -29.42
N ALA A 194 6.29 -12.25 -30.15
CA ALA A 194 5.95 -10.90 -29.74
C ALA A 194 5.18 -10.88 -28.39
N VAL A 195 4.20 -11.79 -28.22
CA VAL A 195 3.46 -11.92 -26.98
C VAL A 195 4.38 -12.30 -25.81
N ARG A 196 5.30 -13.24 -26.01
CA ARG A 196 6.27 -13.63 -24.96
C ARG A 196 7.22 -12.49 -24.62
N ALA A 197 7.77 -11.83 -25.64
CA ALA A 197 8.68 -10.71 -25.45
C ALA A 197 8.02 -9.52 -24.74
N LEU A 198 6.77 -9.19 -25.11
CA LEU A 198 6.03 -8.13 -24.43
C LEU A 198 5.70 -8.50 -22.99
N THR A 199 5.35 -9.77 -22.72
CA THR A 199 5.09 -10.24 -21.36
C THR A 199 6.33 -10.12 -20.47
N ALA A 200 7.50 -10.51 -20.97
CA ALA A 200 8.77 -10.36 -20.27
C ALA A 200 9.11 -8.89 -20.01
N ARG A 201 8.95 -8.03 -21.03
CA ARG A 201 9.17 -6.57 -20.91
C ARG A 201 8.26 -5.93 -19.88
N LEU A 202 6.99 -6.37 -19.78
CA LEU A 202 6.04 -5.93 -18.77
C LEU A 202 6.46 -6.35 -17.38
N GLU A 203 6.87 -7.62 -17.22
CA GLU A 203 7.34 -8.15 -15.94
C GLU A 203 8.54 -7.36 -15.42
N ASP A 204 9.52 -7.09 -16.28
CA ASP A 204 10.70 -6.30 -15.93
C ASP A 204 10.34 -4.84 -15.59
N ALA A 205 9.40 -4.25 -16.34
CA ALA A 205 8.93 -2.90 -16.07
C ALA A 205 8.24 -2.77 -14.71
N ILE A 206 7.41 -3.75 -14.31
CA ILE A 206 6.78 -3.78 -12.97
C ILE A 206 7.84 -4.03 -11.90
N ARG A 207 8.76 -5.00 -12.12
CA ARG A 207 9.86 -5.32 -11.20
C ARG A 207 10.73 -4.10 -10.91
N GLY A 208 10.94 -3.25 -11.90
CA GLY A 208 11.63 -1.96 -11.74
C GLY A 208 10.88 -0.93 -10.88
N ARG A 209 9.63 -1.19 -10.46
CA ARG A 209 8.80 -0.25 -9.65
C ARG A 209 8.44 -0.79 -8.28
N ILE A 210 8.90 -1.97 -7.92
CA ILE A 210 8.68 -2.62 -6.61
C ILE A 210 10.00 -2.96 -5.94
N VAL A 211 9.92 -3.28 -4.65
CA VAL A 211 11.02 -3.91 -3.91
C VAL A 211 10.62 -5.35 -3.65
N GLU A 212 11.39 -6.29 -4.20
CA GLU A 212 11.18 -7.71 -3.96
C GLU A 212 12.01 -8.17 -2.76
N ALA A 213 11.37 -8.85 -1.81
CA ALA A 213 12.00 -9.50 -0.66
C ALA A 213 11.43 -10.91 -0.48
N GLU A 214 12.14 -11.76 0.28
CA GLU A 214 11.71 -13.14 0.56
C GLU A 214 10.37 -13.16 1.33
N ASP A 215 10.21 -12.21 2.27
CA ASP A 215 9.03 -12.06 3.11
C ASP A 215 8.86 -10.60 3.59
N GLN A 216 7.73 -10.32 4.24
CA GLN A 216 7.43 -9.02 4.85
C GLN A 216 8.40 -8.65 5.98
N TYR A 217 8.95 -9.64 6.69
CA TYR A 217 9.93 -9.40 7.73
C TYR A 217 11.22 -8.81 7.16
N THR A 218 11.74 -9.39 6.06
CA THR A 218 12.92 -8.90 5.33
C THR A 218 12.68 -7.49 4.78
N LEU A 219 11.50 -7.22 4.23
CA LEU A 219 11.12 -5.88 3.78
C LEU A 219 11.08 -4.88 4.96
N GLY A 220 10.59 -5.32 6.11
CA GLY A 220 10.60 -4.53 7.36
C GLY A 220 12.02 -4.23 7.86
N LEU A 221 12.94 -5.19 7.79
CA LEU A 221 14.35 -4.96 8.11
C LEU A 221 15.02 -3.97 7.15
N LEU A 222 14.72 -4.09 5.84
CA LEU A 222 15.20 -3.14 4.85
C LEU A 222 14.73 -1.71 5.15
N ALA A 223 13.50 -1.52 5.64
CA ALA A 223 13.00 -0.21 6.05
C ALA A 223 13.75 0.35 7.27
N VAL A 224 14.18 -0.51 8.21
CA VAL A 224 15.03 -0.11 9.34
C VAL A 224 16.41 0.32 8.86
N VAL A 225 17.02 -0.44 7.97
CA VAL A 225 18.33 -0.15 7.37
C VAL A 225 18.27 1.15 6.56
N GLU A 226 17.23 1.33 5.75
CA GLU A 226 16.99 2.55 4.96
C GLU A 226 16.92 3.79 5.86
N ARG A 227 16.16 3.73 6.94
CA ARG A 227 16.06 4.85 7.91
C ARG A 227 17.41 5.15 8.59
N ALA A 228 18.12 4.11 9.02
CA ALA A 228 19.45 4.26 9.63
C ALA A 228 20.44 4.91 8.66
N TRP A 229 20.40 4.51 7.38
CA TRP A 229 21.22 5.06 6.31
C TRP A 229 20.86 6.53 6.01
N SER A 230 19.60 6.82 5.77
CA SER A 230 19.11 8.18 5.43
C SER A 230 19.41 9.20 6.52
N GLU A 231 19.27 8.81 7.78
CA GLU A 231 19.59 9.65 8.95
C GLU A 231 21.09 9.97 9.04
N GLN A 232 21.95 9.04 8.67
CA GLN A 232 23.40 9.24 8.74
C GLN A 232 23.95 10.02 7.54
N GLU A 233 23.36 9.84 6.35
CA GLU A 233 23.81 10.48 5.10
C GLU A 233 23.14 11.82 4.84
N ALA A 234 22.18 12.22 5.70
CA ALA A 234 21.38 13.45 5.53
C ALA A 234 20.77 13.60 4.11
N ARG A 235 20.38 12.48 3.49
CA ARG A 235 19.79 12.50 2.14
C ARG A 235 18.34 12.99 2.21
N PRO A 236 17.94 13.95 1.34
CA PRO A 236 16.55 14.32 1.19
C PRO A 236 15.76 13.11 0.67
N GLY A 237 14.60 12.85 1.27
CA GLY A 237 13.75 11.70 0.95
C GLY A 237 13.00 11.87 -0.36
N ASP A 238 13.69 11.79 -1.51
CA ASP A 238 13.05 11.52 -2.78
C ASP A 238 12.59 10.06 -2.80
N ALA A 239 11.30 9.84 -2.99
CA ALA A 239 10.69 8.51 -2.96
C ALA A 239 11.21 7.60 -4.09
N GLU A 240 11.52 8.16 -5.26
CA GLU A 240 12.07 7.40 -6.39
C GLU A 240 13.53 6.98 -6.13
N ALA A 241 14.34 7.89 -5.60
CA ALA A 241 15.71 7.59 -5.18
C ALA A 241 15.74 6.57 -4.03
N THR A 242 14.81 6.65 -3.08
CA THR A 242 14.65 5.68 -2.00
C THR A 242 14.27 4.29 -2.52
N LEU A 243 13.36 4.21 -3.49
CA LEU A 243 13.02 2.95 -4.15
C LEU A 243 14.22 2.35 -4.87
N ALA A 244 14.93 3.14 -5.67
CA ALA A 244 16.12 2.69 -6.38
C ALA A 244 17.20 2.16 -5.43
N TRP A 245 17.44 2.87 -4.32
CA TRP A 245 18.37 2.45 -3.27
C TRP A 245 17.95 1.12 -2.63
N LYS A 246 16.67 0.96 -2.26
CA LYS A 246 16.15 -0.30 -1.71
C LYS A 246 16.32 -1.47 -2.67
N GLN A 247 16.04 -1.25 -3.96
CA GLN A 247 16.26 -2.25 -5.00
C GLN A 247 17.74 -2.63 -5.13
N GLN A 248 18.63 -1.64 -5.10
CA GLN A 248 20.07 -1.84 -5.15
C GLN A 248 20.54 -2.68 -3.97
N VAL A 249 20.12 -2.35 -2.74
CA VAL A 249 20.46 -3.13 -1.53
C VAL A 249 19.99 -4.57 -1.65
N MET A 250 18.75 -4.79 -2.14
CA MET A 250 18.22 -6.15 -2.29
C MET A 250 18.93 -6.95 -3.39
N ARG A 251 19.29 -6.31 -4.53
CA ARG A 251 20.13 -6.96 -5.56
C ARG A 251 21.50 -7.34 -5.01
N GLY A 252 22.14 -6.42 -4.30
CA GLY A 252 23.42 -6.68 -3.64
C GLY A 252 23.34 -7.79 -2.60
N ALA A 253 22.28 -7.82 -1.79
CA ALA A 253 22.05 -8.86 -0.79
C ALA A 253 21.85 -10.24 -1.43
N ARG A 254 21.15 -10.35 -2.56
CA ARG A 254 21.01 -11.60 -3.33
C ARG A 254 22.38 -12.05 -3.88
N PHE A 255 23.11 -11.16 -4.54
CA PHE A 255 24.43 -11.46 -5.10
C PHE A 255 25.42 -11.94 -4.05
N LEU A 256 25.47 -11.26 -2.90
CA LEU A 256 26.35 -11.61 -1.79
C LEU A 256 25.85 -12.82 -1.00
N GLY A 257 24.53 -13.08 -0.98
CA GLY A 257 23.96 -14.24 -0.32
C GLY A 257 24.48 -15.58 -0.85
N GLU A 258 24.86 -15.63 -2.11
CA GLU A 258 25.48 -16.81 -2.75
C GLU A 258 26.99 -16.91 -2.47
N ARG A 259 27.69 -15.79 -2.25
CA ARG A 259 29.16 -15.69 -2.14
C ARG A 259 29.65 -15.51 -0.73
N GLU A 260 28.94 -14.70 0.05
CA GLU A 260 29.28 -14.30 1.42
C GLU A 260 28.08 -14.50 2.36
N PRO A 261 27.46 -15.71 2.42
CA PRO A 261 26.20 -15.92 3.14
C PRO A 261 26.31 -15.59 4.62
N ALA A 262 27.46 -15.85 5.25
CA ALA A 262 27.68 -15.55 6.66
C ALA A 262 27.65 -14.04 6.95
N ARG A 263 28.20 -13.21 6.06
CA ARG A 263 28.21 -11.74 6.22
C ARG A 263 26.84 -11.14 6.01
N VAL A 264 26.09 -11.63 5.01
CA VAL A 264 24.70 -11.20 4.78
C VAL A 264 23.80 -11.59 5.97
N ALA A 265 23.98 -12.79 6.51
CA ALA A 265 23.27 -13.24 7.72
C ALA A 265 23.64 -12.36 8.94
N ALA A 266 24.90 -12.02 9.12
CA ALA A 266 25.34 -11.14 10.20
C ALA A 266 24.75 -9.73 10.08
N LEU A 267 24.65 -9.16 8.87
CA LEU A 267 23.98 -7.87 8.63
C LEU A 267 22.49 -7.94 8.97
N ARG A 268 21.79 -9.01 8.51
CA ARG A 268 20.37 -9.25 8.85
C ARG A 268 20.18 -9.34 10.36
N GLN A 269 21.03 -10.09 11.06
CA GLN A 269 20.97 -10.20 12.52
C GLN A 269 21.21 -8.88 13.22
N ARG A 270 22.18 -8.07 12.79
CA ARG A 270 22.43 -6.72 13.34
C ARG A 270 21.23 -5.81 13.14
N ALA A 271 20.64 -5.81 11.95
CA ALA A 271 19.43 -5.02 11.66
C ALA A 271 18.25 -5.46 12.55
N ALA A 272 18.07 -6.77 12.76
CA ALA A 272 17.06 -7.32 13.62
C ALA A 272 17.28 -6.94 15.10
N LEU A 273 18.50 -7.02 15.60
CA LEU A 273 18.84 -6.61 16.97
C LEU A 273 18.64 -5.11 17.17
N TYR A 274 19.12 -4.29 16.22
CA TYR A 274 18.92 -2.85 16.28
C TYR A 274 17.42 -2.48 16.29
N ARG A 275 16.61 -3.16 15.44
CA ARG A 275 15.16 -3.01 15.47
C ARG A 275 14.57 -3.40 16.83
N ALA A 276 14.97 -4.56 17.38
CA ALA A 276 14.48 -5.04 18.66
C ALA A 276 14.80 -4.07 19.81
N HIS A 277 16.01 -3.52 19.84
CA HIS A 277 16.42 -2.52 20.84
C HIS A 277 15.61 -1.21 20.69
N LEU A 278 15.36 -0.75 19.45
CA LEU A 278 14.49 0.42 19.21
C LEU A 278 13.06 0.16 19.71
N ASP A 279 12.52 -1.03 19.42
CA ASP A 279 11.17 -1.42 19.81
C ASP A 279 11.03 -1.57 21.35
N GLU A 280 12.04 -2.13 22.03
CA GLU A 280 12.09 -2.27 23.49
C GLU A 280 12.06 -0.90 24.19
N VAL A 281 12.86 0.04 23.70
CA VAL A 281 12.84 1.42 24.19
C VAL A 281 11.59 2.18 23.74
N GLY A 282 10.95 1.73 22.64
CA GLY A 282 9.77 2.35 22.02
C GLY A 282 10.08 3.64 21.28
N ILE A 283 11.26 3.72 20.65
CA ILE A 283 11.75 4.87 19.88
C ILE A 283 11.96 4.50 18.41
N SER A 284 12.04 5.52 17.57
CA SER A 284 12.45 5.36 16.17
C SER A 284 13.88 5.82 15.95
N SER A 285 14.55 5.32 14.92
CA SER A 285 15.90 5.75 14.53
C SER A 285 16.00 7.28 14.37
N ALA A 286 14.96 7.93 13.84
CA ALA A 286 14.87 9.38 13.68
C ALA A 286 14.95 10.18 14.99
N GLN A 287 14.59 9.57 16.12
CA GLN A 287 14.64 10.22 17.42
C GLN A 287 16.05 10.24 18.02
N LEU A 288 16.93 9.31 17.61
CA LEU A 288 18.30 9.26 18.10
C LEU A 288 19.17 10.47 17.69
N GLY A 289 18.89 11.06 16.54
CA GLY A 289 19.65 12.21 16.02
C GLY A 289 19.20 13.58 16.52
N ARG A 290 18.12 13.66 17.32
CA ARG A 290 17.53 14.93 17.76
C ARG A 290 18.13 15.39 19.09
N PRO A 291 18.52 16.68 19.22
CA PRO A 291 18.91 17.22 20.51
C PRO A 291 17.69 17.37 21.41
N TYR A 292 17.67 16.70 22.55
CA TYR A 292 16.65 16.86 23.57
C TYR A 292 17.10 17.87 24.62
N THR A 293 16.67 19.14 24.47
CA THR A 293 16.86 20.15 25.52
C THR A 293 15.61 20.22 26.40
N ALA A 294 15.81 20.47 27.70
CA ALA A 294 14.69 20.55 28.66
C ALA A 294 13.62 21.58 28.24
N GLY A 295 14.03 22.73 27.69
CA GLY A 295 13.11 23.76 27.19
C GLY A 295 12.28 23.32 25.99
N LEU A 296 12.88 22.63 25.02
CA LEU A 296 12.18 22.08 23.86
C LEU A 296 11.15 21.06 24.28
N VAL A 297 11.53 20.17 25.20
CA VAL A 297 10.66 19.12 25.71
C VAL A 297 9.51 19.70 26.54
N ALA A 298 9.78 20.66 27.41
CA ALA A 298 8.75 21.34 28.23
C ALA A 298 7.71 22.03 27.33
N ARG A 299 8.17 22.78 26.32
CA ARG A 299 7.26 23.44 25.34
C ARG A 299 6.41 22.41 24.61
N TYR A 300 7.04 21.38 24.09
CA TYR A 300 6.33 20.30 23.39
C TYR A 300 5.31 19.59 24.28
N ALA A 301 5.69 19.28 25.53
CA ALA A 301 4.82 18.67 26.51
C ALA A 301 3.60 19.56 26.84
N LEU A 302 3.83 20.86 27.04
CA LEU A 302 2.76 21.82 27.35
C LEU A 302 1.78 21.96 26.18
N GLU A 303 2.27 22.19 24.97
CA GLU A 303 1.44 22.32 23.76
C GLU A 303 0.57 21.07 23.53
N ASN A 304 1.15 19.88 23.73
CA ASN A 304 0.43 18.63 23.58
C ASN A 304 -0.52 18.33 24.74
N ALA A 305 -0.13 18.67 26.00
CA ALA A 305 -1.00 18.49 27.15
C ALA A 305 -2.29 19.32 27.02
N VAL A 306 -2.18 20.59 26.60
CA VAL A 306 -3.34 21.46 26.35
C VAL A 306 -4.25 20.85 25.27
N TRP A 307 -3.69 20.45 24.13
CA TRP A 307 -4.47 19.85 23.04
C TRP A 307 -5.14 18.55 23.42
N LEU A 308 -4.42 17.67 24.15
CA LEU A 308 -4.94 16.41 24.64
C LEU A 308 -6.03 16.61 25.70
N ALA A 309 -5.86 17.58 26.62
CA ALA A 309 -6.85 17.88 27.66
C ALA A 309 -8.14 18.45 27.05
N LEU A 310 -8.03 19.43 26.14
CA LEU A 310 -9.19 20.03 25.48
C LEU A 310 -9.92 19.06 24.56
N GLY A 311 -9.19 18.18 23.88
CA GLY A 311 -9.76 17.18 22.97
C GLY A 311 -10.33 15.95 23.69
N LEU A 312 -9.96 15.72 24.96
CA LEU A 312 -10.31 14.50 25.70
C LEU A 312 -11.82 14.22 25.77
N PRO A 313 -12.71 15.19 26.12
CA PRO A 313 -14.15 14.90 26.22
C PRO A 313 -14.74 14.41 24.90
N ILE A 314 -14.37 15.08 23.78
CA ILE A 314 -14.87 14.70 22.45
C ILE A 314 -14.23 13.39 21.99
N ALA A 315 -12.95 13.15 22.33
CA ALA A 315 -12.28 11.90 22.02
C ALA A 315 -12.91 10.72 22.79
N LEU A 316 -13.25 10.89 24.07
CA LEU A 316 -13.95 9.86 24.87
C LEU A 316 -15.33 9.53 24.28
N TRP A 317 -16.09 10.55 23.87
CA TRP A 317 -17.35 10.35 23.17
C TRP A 317 -17.13 9.58 21.85
N GLY A 318 -16.15 10.00 21.04
CA GLY A 318 -15.79 9.30 19.82
C GLY A 318 -15.39 7.85 20.06
N PHE A 319 -14.60 7.56 21.09
CA PHE A 319 -14.27 6.19 21.47
C PHE A 319 -15.51 5.38 21.85
N ALA A 320 -16.42 5.96 22.65
CA ALA A 320 -17.65 5.29 23.06
C ALA A 320 -18.50 4.88 21.85
N CYS A 321 -18.67 5.77 20.88
CA CYS A 321 -19.47 5.49 19.67
C CYS A 321 -18.77 4.59 18.66
N HIS A 322 -17.43 4.50 18.66
CA HIS A 322 -16.70 3.77 17.62
C HIS A 322 -16.03 2.48 18.12
N ALA A 323 -15.89 2.27 19.43
CA ALA A 323 -15.22 1.09 19.96
C ALA A 323 -15.97 -0.21 19.63
N LEU A 324 -17.29 -0.21 19.77
CA LEU A 324 -18.11 -1.38 19.45
C LEU A 324 -18.06 -1.75 17.97
N PRO A 325 -18.35 -0.85 17.01
CA PRO A 325 -18.25 -1.18 15.59
C PRO A 325 -16.84 -1.58 15.17
N TYR A 326 -15.80 -0.96 15.71
CA TYR A 326 -14.41 -1.33 15.45
C TYR A 326 -14.10 -2.77 15.91
N TRP A 327 -14.42 -3.09 17.17
CA TRP A 327 -14.22 -4.42 17.74
C TRP A 327 -15.03 -5.48 16.99
N LEU A 328 -16.29 -5.18 16.70
CA LEU A 328 -17.19 -6.10 15.97
C LEU A 328 -16.70 -6.38 14.55
N THR A 329 -16.25 -5.35 13.84
CA THR A 329 -15.61 -5.51 12.51
C THR A 329 -14.44 -6.50 12.58
N GLY A 330 -13.52 -6.32 13.53
CA GLY A 330 -12.40 -7.22 13.70
C GLY A 330 -12.81 -8.65 14.10
N ARG A 331 -13.88 -8.83 14.88
CA ARG A 331 -14.41 -10.17 15.21
C ARG A 331 -15.03 -10.86 14.02
N VAL A 332 -15.84 -10.15 13.24
CA VAL A 332 -16.47 -10.69 12.05
C VAL A 332 -15.43 -11.11 11.01
N VAL A 333 -14.41 -10.28 10.75
CA VAL A 333 -13.34 -10.62 9.80
C VAL A 333 -12.58 -11.89 10.23
N ARG A 334 -12.30 -12.05 11.52
CA ARG A 334 -11.68 -13.28 12.03
C ARG A 334 -12.57 -14.51 11.87
N LEU A 335 -13.89 -14.37 12.03
CA LEU A 335 -14.84 -15.45 11.82
C LEU A 335 -14.99 -15.84 10.35
N LEU A 336 -14.73 -14.92 9.43
CA LEU A 336 -14.75 -15.18 8.00
C LEU A 336 -13.48 -15.87 7.49
N HIS A 337 -12.47 -16.07 8.35
CA HIS A 337 -11.18 -16.71 8.02
C HIS A 337 -10.52 -16.09 6.79
N ALA A 338 -10.57 -14.75 6.69
CA ALA A 338 -9.96 -14.02 5.60
C ALA A 338 -8.45 -14.32 5.51
N THR A 339 -7.95 -14.53 4.30
CA THR A 339 -6.51 -14.67 4.05
C THR A 339 -5.79 -13.34 4.23
N GLU A 340 -4.46 -13.34 4.36
CA GLU A 340 -3.68 -12.12 4.57
C GLU A 340 -3.92 -11.08 3.47
N GLU A 341 -3.98 -11.50 2.20
CA GLU A 341 -4.25 -10.61 1.08
C GLU A 341 -5.68 -10.10 1.02
N GLU A 342 -6.63 -10.73 1.71
CA GLU A 342 -8.04 -10.34 1.75
C GLU A 342 -8.40 -9.54 3.00
N GLU A 343 -7.57 -9.56 4.03
CA GLU A 343 -7.87 -9.01 5.35
C GLU A 343 -8.29 -7.54 5.31
N ALA A 344 -7.55 -6.70 4.60
CA ALA A 344 -7.90 -5.28 4.43
C ALA A 344 -9.22 -5.10 3.68
N THR A 345 -9.47 -5.91 2.64
CA THR A 345 -10.72 -5.90 1.87
C THR A 345 -11.91 -6.24 2.76
N TYR A 346 -11.82 -7.31 3.56
CA TYR A 346 -12.90 -7.70 4.47
C TYR A 346 -13.10 -6.67 5.59
N LYS A 347 -12.02 -6.09 6.14
CA LYS A 347 -12.13 -5.01 7.13
C LYS A 347 -12.91 -3.82 6.60
N LEU A 348 -12.63 -3.40 5.35
CA LEU A 348 -13.35 -2.30 4.70
C LEU A 348 -14.81 -2.68 4.39
N ALA A 349 -15.07 -3.86 3.81
CA ALA A 349 -16.40 -4.31 3.43
C ALA A 349 -17.31 -4.53 4.65
N VAL A 350 -16.82 -5.24 5.67
CA VAL A 350 -17.54 -5.48 6.92
C VAL A 350 -17.77 -4.17 7.67
N GLY A 351 -16.75 -3.31 7.74
CA GLY A 351 -16.87 -2.00 8.38
C GLY A 351 -17.96 -1.15 7.74
N LEU A 352 -18.07 -1.16 6.40
CA LEU A 352 -19.09 -0.42 5.66
C LEU A 352 -20.53 -0.83 6.03
N LEU A 353 -20.72 -2.03 6.59
CA LEU A 353 -22.03 -2.53 7.07
C LEU A 353 -22.18 -2.35 8.58
N VAL A 354 -21.18 -2.72 9.35
CA VAL A 354 -21.22 -2.73 10.81
C VAL A 354 -21.32 -1.32 11.40
N TYR A 355 -20.57 -0.37 10.85
CA TYR A 355 -20.60 1.01 11.36
C TYR A 355 -21.98 1.66 11.21
N PRO A 356 -22.64 1.67 10.03
CA PRO A 356 -24.00 2.21 9.91
C PRO A 356 -25.01 1.49 10.77
N ALA A 357 -24.91 0.16 10.92
CA ALA A 357 -25.81 -0.61 11.79
C ALA A 357 -25.68 -0.19 13.26
N CYS A 358 -24.44 -0.09 13.79
CA CYS A 358 -24.20 0.37 15.15
C CYS A 358 -24.64 1.83 15.33
N TRP A 359 -24.30 2.72 14.41
CA TRP A 359 -24.71 4.12 14.48
C TRP A 359 -26.22 4.31 14.41
N THR A 360 -26.95 3.43 13.70
CA THR A 360 -28.43 3.45 13.69
C THR A 360 -28.97 3.10 15.07
N ALA A 361 -28.41 2.08 15.72
CA ALA A 361 -28.82 1.71 17.07
C ALA A 361 -28.48 2.81 18.09
N GLU A 362 -27.31 3.41 17.99
CA GLU A 362 -26.87 4.52 18.86
C GLU A 362 -27.74 5.79 18.61
N ALA A 363 -28.05 6.10 17.36
CA ALA A 363 -28.94 7.20 17.00
C ALA A 363 -30.35 7.00 17.57
N TRP A 364 -30.87 5.76 17.50
CA TRP A 364 -32.13 5.41 18.14
C TRP A 364 -32.09 5.61 19.66
N LEU A 365 -31.00 5.21 20.31
CA LEU A 365 -30.80 5.43 21.73
C LEU A 365 -30.73 6.92 22.08
N ALA A 366 -29.99 7.71 21.29
CA ALA A 366 -29.88 9.15 21.46
C ALA A 366 -31.25 9.84 21.32
N TRP A 367 -32.09 9.38 20.36
CA TRP A 367 -33.46 9.84 20.22
C TRP A 367 -34.34 9.46 21.40
N ARG A 368 -34.21 8.24 21.93
CA ARG A 368 -35.01 7.78 23.10
C ARG A 368 -34.67 8.57 24.37
N LEU A 369 -33.42 8.98 24.55
CA LEU A 369 -32.94 9.70 25.73
C LEU A 369 -33.12 11.21 25.67
N GLY A 370 -32.92 11.81 24.46
CA GLY A 370 -32.91 13.26 24.26
C GLY A 370 -33.87 13.77 23.19
N GLY A 371 -34.78 12.92 22.68
CA GLY A 371 -35.71 13.29 21.63
C GLY A 371 -35.00 13.71 20.33
N VAL A 372 -35.63 14.60 19.56
CA VAL A 372 -35.08 15.10 18.29
C VAL A 372 -33.75 15.85 18.50
N ALA A 373 -33.58 16.58 19.58
CA ALA A 373 -32.34 17.28 19.89
C ALA A 373 -31.17 16.30 20.11
N GLY A 374 -31.38 15.22 20.85
CA GLY A 374 -30.38 14.16 21.05
C GLY A 374 -29.99 13.47 19.74
N LEU A 375 -30.97 13.16 18.88
CA LEU A 375 -30.71 12.60 17.56
C LEU A 375 -29.88 13.54 16.69
N LEU A 376 -30.25 14.81 16.58
CA LEU A 376 -29.53 15.78 15.76
C LEU A 376 -28.09 15.98 16.27
N LEU A 377 -27.91 16.08 17.58
CA LEU A 377 -26.59 16.18 18.19
C LEU A 377 -25.73 14.95 17.88
N PHE A 378 -26.27 13.75 18.01
CA PHE A 378 -25.58 12.50 17.67
C PHE A 378 -25.14 12.48 16.19
N VAL A 379 -26.07 12.73 15.26
CA VAL A 379 -25.79 12.69 13.80
C VAL A 379 -24.70 13.70 13.41
N VAL A 380 -24.72 14.91 14.02
CA VAL A 380 -23.70 15.94 13.75
C VAL A 380 -22.34 15.56 14.33
N LEU A 381 -22.32 14.94 15.51
CA LEU A 381 -21.06 14.67 16.24
C LEU A 381 -20.43 13.31 15.95
N VAL A 382 -21.19 12.30 15.52
CA VAL A 382 -20.66 10.92 15.42
C VAL A 382 -19.42 10.82 14.52
N ILE A 383 -19.45 11.38 13.32
CA ILE A 383 -18.31 11.32 12.39
C ILE A 383 -17.15 12.23 12.86
N PRO A 384 -17.36 13.52 13.19
CA PRO A 384 -16.27 14.39 13.66
C PRO A 384 -15.60 13.87 14.94
N SER A 385 -16.38 13.34 15.89
CA SER A 385 -15.83 12.80 17.15
C SER A 385 -14.98 11.56 16.91
N GLY A 386 -15.35 10.69 15.98
CA GLY A 386 -14.55 9.52 15.59
C GLY A 386 -13.21 9.93 14.95
N LEU A 387 -13.22 10.91 14.04
CA LEU A 387 -12.01 11.45 13.45
C LEU A 387 -11.11 12.11 14.49
N LEU A 388 -11.70 12.88 15.42
CA LEU A 388 -10.97 13.48 16.52
C LEU A 388 -10.39 12.43 17.49
N ALA A 389 -11.17 11.40 17.85
CA ALA A 389 -10.71 10.30 18.70
C ALA A 389 -9.50 9.59 18.06
N LEU A 390 -9.55 9.33 16.76
CA LEU A 390 -8.44 8.75 16.02
C LEU A 390 -7.20 9.66 16.04
N ALA A 391 -7.35 10.94 15.72
CA ALA A 391 -6.26 11.93 15.76
C ALA A 391 -5.68 12.10 17.16
N TRP A 392 -6.55 12.08 18.18
CA TRP A 392 -6.18 12.15 19.60
C TRP A 392 -5.36 10.93 20.01
N HIS A 393 -5.80 9.73 19.66
CA HIS A 393 -5.08 8.48 19.95
C HIS A 393 -3.69 8.47 19.28
N GLU A 394 -3.61 8.83 18.01
CA GLU A 394 -2.34 8.92 17.28
C GLU A 394 -1.40 9.97 17.92
N ARG A 395 -1.95 11.11 18.34
CA ARG A 395 -1.16 12.16 18.99
C ARG A 395 -0.67 11.71 20.37
N LEU A 396 -1.54 11.09 21.17
CA LEU A 396 -1.16 10.52 22.46
C LEU A 396 -0.02 9.49 22.30
N GLY A 397 -0.13 8.58 21.33
CA GLY A 397 0.92 7.62 21.03
C GLY A 397 2.26 8.27 20.61
N ARG A 398 2.21 9.38 19.83
CA ARG A 398 3.43 10.14 19.49
C ARG A 398 4.03 10.82 20.73
N VAL A 399 3.21 11.48 21.53
CA VAL A 399 3.66 12.14 22.78
C VAL A 399 4.26 11.14 23.74
N TRP A 400 3.62 10.00 23.93
CA TRP A 400 4.11 8.92 24.79
C TRP A 400 5.47 8.39 24.34
N ARG A 401 5.63 8.11 23.05
CA ARG A 401 6.94 7.68 22.49
C ARG A 401 8.02 8.72 22.70
N GLN A 402 7.72 10.00 22.49
CA GLN A 402 8.70 11.07 22.67
C GLN A 402 9.05 11.29 24.15
N ALA A 403 8.05 11.25 25.04
CA ALA A 403 8.27 11.35 26.48
C ALA A 403 9.11 10.17 26.98
N ARG A 404 8.83 8.97 26.51
CA ARG A 404 9.59 7.76 26.85
C ARG A 404 11.03 7.84 26.35
N ALA A 405 11.24 8.26 25.09
CA ALA A 405 12.57 8.49 24.53
C ALA A 405 13.37 9.50 25.36
N PHE A 406 12.72 10.62 25.72
CA PHE A 406 13.35 11.64 26.53
C PHE A 406 13.70 11.13 27.94
N ALA A 407 12.80 10.40 28.60
CA ALA A 407 13.05 9.82 29.92
C ALA A 407 14.25 8.85 29.88
N TRP A 408 14.31 7.97 28.88
CA TRP A 408 15.44 7.05 28.69
C TRP A 408 16.76 7.78 28.47
N PHE A 409 16.79 8.79 27.60
CA PHE A 409 18.03 9.52 27.30
C PHE A 409 18.49 10.44 28.44
N LEU A 410 17.60 10.83 29.35
CA LEU A 410 17.97 11.53 30.57
C LEU A 410 18.57 10.61 31.64
N THR A 411 17.99 9.41 31.75
CA THR A 411 18.36 8.45 32.82
C THR A 411 19.54 7.56 32.45
N ASP A 412 19.68 7.24 31.13
CA ASP A 412 20.70 6.33 30.62
C ASP A 412 21.37 6.89 29.34
N ARG A 413 22.37 7.74 29.53
CA ARG A 413 23.18 8.24 28.40
C ARG A 413 23.96 7.14 27.71
N ALA A 414 24.36 6.09 28.42
CA ALA A 414 25.09 4.97 27.87
C ALA A 414 24.20 4.18 26.87
N LEU A 415 22.90 4.09 27.12
CA LEU A 415 21.94 3.50 26.18
C LEU A 415 21.85 4.30 24.87
N HIS A 416 21.75 5.64 24.96
CA HIS A 416 21.72 6.50 23.80
C HIS A 416 23.00 6.34 22.93
N ASP A 417 24.19 6.38 23.57
CA ASP A 417 25.46 6.23 22.88
C ASP A 417 25.61 4.83 22.24
N ARG A 418 25.10 3.79 22.93
CA ARG A 418 25.04 2.42 22.41
C ARG A 418 24.19 2.33 21.14
N LEU A 419 22.96 2.84 21.16
CA LEU A 419 22.07 2.82 20.00
C LEU A 419 22.63 3.61 18.82
N LEU A 420 23.32 4.73 19.07
CA LEU A 420 24.04 5.48 18.04
C LEU A 420 25.23 4.69 17.48
N ALA A 421 25.95 3.95 18.33
CA ALA A 421 27.04 3.08 17.90
C ALA A 421 26.54 1.90 17.07
N GLU A 422 25.43 1.26 17.47
CA GLU A 422 24.78 0.19 16.71
C GLU A 422 24.32 0.68 15.33
N ARG A 423 23.71 1.88 15.25
CA ARG A 423 23.32 2.49 13.96
C ARG A 423 24.55 2.72 13.07
N ARG A 424 25.64 3.28 13.61
CA ARG A 424 26.87 3.51 12.85
C ARG A 424 27.46 2.20 12.35
N ALA A 425 27.57 1.20 13.22
CA ALA A 425 28.08 -0.11 12.85
C ALA A 425 27.25 -0.80 11.77
N LEU A 426 25.91 -0.67 11.82
CA LEU A 426 24.99 -1.18 10.80
C LEU A 426 25.25 -0.51 9.44
N VAL A 427 25.39 0.82 9.42
CA VAL A 427 25.64 1.58 8.18
C VAL A 427 27.02 1.31 7.61
N GLU A 428 28.05 1.19 8.47
CA GLU A 428 29.42 0.84 8.05
C GLU A 428 29.49 -0.56 7.44
N GLU A 429 28.84 -1.55 8.06
CA GLU A 429 28.77 -2.91 7.50
C GLU A 429 28.04 -2.92 6.15
N LEU A 430 26.93 -2.16 6.04
CA LEU A 430 26.22 -2.03 4.77
C LEU A 430 27.12 -1.42 3.67
N ARG A 431 27.91 -0.40 3.99
CA ARG A 431 28.90 0.17 3.06
C ARG A 431 29.99 -0.84 2.67
N ALA A 432 30.53 -1.54 3.66
CA ALA A 432 31.56 -2.55 3.43
C ALA A 432 31.06 -3.65 2.50
N LEU A 433 29.83 -4.13 2.70
CA LEU A 433 29.19 -5.09 1.81
C LEU A 433 28.88 -4.50 0.43
N GLY A 434 28.39 -3.24 0.38
CA GLY A 434 28.14 -2.54 -0.87
C GLY A 434 29.38 -2.41 -1.75
N ASN A 435 30.57 -2.27 -1.16
CA ASN A 435 31.85 -2.22 -1.88
C ASN A 435 32.24 -3.55 -2.54
N LEU A 436 31.70 -4.68 -2.06
CA LEU A 436 31.92 -6.01 -2.65
C LEU A 436 30.98 -6.31 -3.82
N VAL A 437 29.91 -5.52 -3.98
CA VAL A 437 28.97 -5.67 -5.09
C VAL A 437 29.60 -5.05 -6.35
N PRO A 438 29.55 -5.74 -7.51
CA PRO A 438 30.05 -5.20 -8.78
C PRO A 438 29.36 -3.88 -9.17
N PRO A 439 30.04 -2.97 -9.88
CA PRO A 439 29.49 -1.66 -10.26
C PRO A 439 28.18 -1.71 -11.06
N ASP A 440 28.01 -2.73 -11.88
CA ASP A 440 26.82 -2.98 -12.71
C ASP A 440 25.59 -3.42 -11.91
N LEU A 441 25.78 -3.84 -10.66
CA LEU A 441 24.69 -4.20 -9.73
C LEU A 441 24.46 -3.16 -8.62
N ARG A 442 25.32 -2.12 -8.59
CA ARG A 442 25.23 -1.03 -7.61
C ARG A 442 24.12 -0.03 -7.94
#